data_25d9703e0ef674c87783a7c0259f1cdb
#
_entry.id   25d9703e0ef674c87783a7c0259f1cdb
#
_cell.length_a   1.000
_cell.length_b   1.000
_cell.length_c   1.000
_cell.angle_alpha   90.00
_cell.angle_beta   90.00
_cell.angle_gamma   90.00
#
_symmetry.space_group_name_H-M   'P 1'
#
loop_
_entity.id
_entity.type
_entity.pdbx_description
1 polymer ?
#
loop_
_entity_poly.entity_id
_entity_poly.type
_entity_poly.pdbx_seq_one_letter_code
_entity_poly.pdbx_strand_id
1 'polypeptide(L)'
;MRKILKFIAVALLLLVLIGGVTLYIMSRPDVARFSTAELSGRVPVMASQKTETFPTINVPEVTGWPAGQSPRAAQGLSVQRFADGLDHPRTMFVLPNGDVLVAEAQSPPRDSSGIEGKVMSRLMSKAGAGGVSANRISLLRDADGDGKAEVKTAYITGLSSPYGMALVGDTLYVANTDALLAFPYVAGETKMSGKPTKVVDLPAKGTNRHWTKSLVAAPNGWLYIGVGADSNIGEKGMNREFRRASVLEVRPENKYMRTFAAGIRNPVGLAYYPGSDRLWTVVNERDMLGSDLVPDYLTDVTEGDFYGWPWYYWGGFVDPRVEPEAEDRRQYVKRPEYGLGAHTAPLGMTFTQGLDLGERWSNGALVALHGSWNREPAAGYSV
;
A
#
# COMPACT_ATOMS: atom_id res chain seq x y z
N MET A 1 -63.08 -7.12 -6.46
CA MET A 1 -61.88 -6.95 -7.29
C MET A 1 -61.20 -5.56 -7.16
N ARG A 2 -61.83 -4.43 -7.44
CA ARG A 2 -61.17 -3.10 -7.35
C ARG A 2 -60.59 -2.73 -5.97
N LYS A 3 -61.22 -3.09 -4.86
CA LYS A 3 -60.71 -2.83 -3.48
C LYS A 3 -59.49 -3.69 -3.17
N ILE A 4 -59.48 -4.95 -3.60
CA ILE A 4 -58.32 -5.86 -3.40
C ILE A 4 -57.12 -5.38 -4.22
N LEU A 5 -57.31 -4.99 -5.47
CA LEU A 5 -56.26 -4.42 -6.32
C LEU A 5 -55.66 -3.15 -5.72
N LYS A 6 -56.49 -2.23 -5.18
CA LYS A 6 -55.99 -1.03 -4.47
C LYS A 6 -55.20 -1.39 -3.23
N PHE A 7 -55.62 -2.39 -2.43
CA PHE A 7 -54.88 -2.83 -1.28
C PHE A 7 -53.53 -3.44 -1.64
N ILE A 8 -53.49 -4.28 -2.68
CA ILE A 8 -52.22 -4.84 -3.21
C ILE A 8 -51.28 -3.72 -3.72
N ALA A 9 -51.81 -2.72 -4.44
CA ALA A 9 -51.00 -1.62 -4.95
C ALA A 9 -50.40 -0.77 -3.80
N VAL A 10 -51.19 -0.51 -2.74
CA VAL A 10 -50.72 0.21 -1.55
C VAL A 10 -49.66 -0.61 -0.79
N ALA A 11 -49.87 -1.90 -0.64
CA ALA A 11 -48.91 -2.81 0.02
C ALA A 11 -47.57 -2.86 -0.75
N LEU A 12 -47.62 -2.95 -2.09
CA LEU A 12 -46.41 -2.89 -2.93
C LEU A 12 -45.70 -1.53 -2.84
N LEU A 13 -46.43 -0.44 -2.83
CA LEU A 13 -45.87 0.90 -2.67
C LEU A 13 -45.15 1.05 -1.31
N LEU A 14 -45.76 0.53 -0.23
CA LEU A 14 -45.17 0.51 1.10
C LEU A 14 -43.91 -0.34 1.14
N LEU A 15 -43.88 -1.50 0.50
CA LEU A 15 -42.70 -2.36 0.40
C LEU A 15 -41.57 -1.67 -0.35
N VAL A 16 -41.88 -1.00 -1.46
CA VAL A 16 -40.90 -0.21 -2.22
C VAL A 16 -40.36 0.96 -1.38
N LEU A 17 -41.24 1.65 -0.65
CA LEU A 17 -40.84 2.75 0.23
C LEU A 17 -39.93 2.25 1.38
N ILE A 18 -40.32 1.16 2.06
CA ILE A 18 -39.53 0.54 3.13
C ILE A 18 -38.18 0.09 2.56
N GLY A 19 -38.17 -0.59 1.41
CA GLY A 19 -36.96 -1.00 0.73
C GLY A 19 -36.04 0.18 0.39
N GLY A 20 -36.62 1.27 -0.15
CA GLY A 20 -35.89 2.49 -0.46
C GLY A 20 -35.30 3.19 0.78
N VAL A 21 -36.07 3.28 1.85
CA VAL A 21 -35.61 3.85 3.13
C VAL A 21 -34.51 2.98 3.75
N THR A 22 -34.68 1.67 3.73
CA THR A 22 -33.65 0.73 4.23
C THR A 22 -32.37 0.86 3.43
N LEU A 23 -32.46 0.87 2.10
CA LEU A 23 -31.30 1.05 1.22
C LEU A 23 -30.61 2.41 1.47
N TYR A 24 -31.40 3.49 1.62
CA TYR A 24 -30.87 4.80 1.96
C TYR A 24 -30.12 4.83 3.30
N ILE A 25 -30.68 4.19 4.33
CA ILE A 25 -30.01 4.10 5.64
C ILE A 25 -28.72 3.27 5.55
N MET A 26 -28.74 2.16 4.84
CA MET A 26 -27.58 1.28 4.65
C MET A 26 -26.48 1.92 3.77
N SER A 27 -26.84 2.82 2.87
CA SER A 27 -25.89 3.53 2.01
C SER A 27 -25.31 4.81 2.61
N ARG A 28 -25.77 5.20 3.83
CA ARG A 28 -25.17 6.37 4.50
C ARG A 28 -23.73 6.10 4.87
N PRO A 29 -22.81 7.01 4.54
CA PRO A 29 -21.41 6.86 4.93
C PRO A 29 -21.27 6.80 6.44
N ASP A 30 -20.37 5.99 6.93
CA ASP A 30 -19.94 6.05 8.31
C ASP A 30 -19.03 7.26 8.51
N VAL A 31 -19.33 8.04 9.55
CA VAL A 31 -18.54 9.25 9.88
C VAL A 31 -17.62 8.92 11.05
N ALA A 32 -16.34 9.23 10.91
CA ALA A 32 -15.35 9.05 11.94
C ALA A 32 -15.70 9.85 13.22
N ARG A 33 -15.50 9.22 14.37
CA ARG A 33 -15.72 9.81 15.70
C ARG A 33 -14.42 10.27 16.34
N PHE A 34 -13.31 9.68 15.90
CA PHE A 34 -11.98 9.95 16.41
C PHE A 34 -11.12 10.64 15.36
N SER A 35 -10.26 11.52 15.80
CA SER A 35 -9.23 12.13 14.98
C SER A 35 -8.15 11.11 14.60
N THR A 36 -7.40 11.38 13.54
CA THR A 36 -6.24 10.56 13.18
C THR A 36 -5.23 10.45 14.33
N ALA A 37 -5.06 11.52 15.10
CA ALA A 37 -4.14 11.53 16.24
C ALA A 37 -4.57 10.56 17.37
N GLU A 38 -5.87 10.47 17.68
CA GLU A 38 -6.38 9.50 18.65
C GLU A 38 -6.26 8.06 18.19
N LEU A 39 -6.35 7.83 16.87
CA LEU A 39 -6.17 6.53 16.24
C LEU A 39 -4.70 6.22 15.90
N SER A 40 -3.76 7.05 16.36
CA SER A 40 -2.32 6.89 16.12
C SER A 40 -1.57 6.67 17.43
N GLY A 41 -0.32 6.23 17.34
CA GLY A 41 0.54 6.05 18.50
C GLY A 41 0.75 4.59 18.90
N ARG A 42 1.47 4.40 19.99
CA ARG A 42 1.75 3.05 20.54
C ARG A 42 0.51 2.38 21.14
N VAL A 43 -0.46 3.16 21.57
CA VAL A 43 -1.73 2.71 22.16
C VAL A 43 -2.87 3.53 21.53
N PRO A 44 -3.19 3.31 20.25
CA PRO A 44 -4.29 4.02 19.61
C PRO A 44 -5.63 3.64 20.24
N VAL A 45 -6.60 4.54 20.14
CA VAL A 45 -7.99 4.21 20.47
C VAL A 45 -8.46 3.10 19.51
N MET A 46 -8.99 2.01 20.06
CA MET A 46 -9.62 0.95 19.28
C MET A 46 -11.14 1.18 19.31
N ALA A 47 -11.67 1.72 18.22
CA ALA A 47 -13.08 2.01 18.09
C ALA A 47 -13.94 0.72 18.10
N SER A 48 -15.23 0.86 18.32
CA SER A 48 -16.19 -0.24 18.14
C SER A 48 -16.32 -0.57 16.64
N GLN A 49 -16.32 -1.85 16.33
CA GLN A 49 -16.51 -2.34 14.95
C GLN A 49 -17.88 -1.94 14.39
N LYS A 50 -17.89 -1.47 13.18
CA LYS A 50 -19.10 -1.22 12.39
C LYS A 50 -18.96 -1.88 11.04
N THR A 51 -19.45 -3.10 10.92
CA THR A 51 -19.46 -3.80 9.63
C THR A 51 -20.30 -3.04 8.62
N GLU A 52 -19.72 -2.66 7.50
CA GLU A 52 -20.38 -1.95 6.41
C GLU A 52 -20.85 -2.95 5.35
N THR A 53 -22.13 -2.87 4.96
CA THR A 53 -22.67 -3.59 3.79
C THR A 53 -22.28 -2.89 2.49
N PHE A 54 -22.33 -1.57 2.51
CA PHE A 54 -21.81 -0.70 1.46
C PHE A 54 -20.65 0.12 2.02
N PRO A 55 -19.50 0.16 1.36
CA PRO A 55 -18.36 0.91 1.86
C PRO A 55 -18.68 2.41 1.93
N THR A 56 -18.16 3.07 2.96
CA THR A 56 -18.06 4.53 2.98
C THR A 56 -17.09 4.95 1.89
N ILE A 57 -17.59 5.55 0.81
CA ILE A 57 -16.79 5.96 -0.34
C ILE A 57 -16.57 7.47 -0.30
N ASN A 58 -15.34 7.86 0.01
CA ASN A 58 -14.89 9.25 -0.03
C ASN A 58 -13.59 9.33 -0.83
N VAL A 59 -13.72 9.38 -2.16
CA VAL A 59 -12.57 9.45 -3.08
C VAL A 59 -12.38 10.89 -3.53
N PRO A 60 -11.32 11.58 -3.07
CA PRO A 60 -10.98 12.91 -3.53
C PRO A 60 -10.66 12.89 -5.03
N GLU A 61 -10.97 13.98 -5.70
CA GLU A 61 -10.53 14.19 -7.07
C GLU A 61 -9.04 14.55 -7.10
N VAL A 62 -8.29 13.89 -7.97
CA VAL A 62 -6.88 14.19 -8.16
C VAL A 62 -6.73 15.50 -8.89
N THR A 63 -6.08 16.47 -8.23
CA THR A 63 -5.70 17.75 -8.83
C THR A 63 -4.17 17.86 -8.83
N GLY A 64 -3.60 18.33 -9.95
CA GLY A 64 -2.18 18.64 -10.00
C GLY A 64 -1.82 19.87 -9.14
N TRP A 65 -0.54 20.02 -8.82
CA TRP A 65 -0.04 21.23 -8.18
C TRP A 65 -0.08 22.39 -9.19
N PRO A 66 -0.71 23.54 -8.85
CA PRO A 66 -0.60 24.74 -9.67
C PRO A 66 0.85 25.18 -9.88
N ALA A 67 1.12 25.89 -10.96
CA ALA A 67 2.46 26.39 -11.25
C ALA A 67 2.98 27.23 -10.08
N GLY A 68 4.24 26.96 -9.65
CA GLY A 68 4.89 27.65 -8.53
C GLY A 68 4.42 27.24 -7.13
N GLN A 69 3.49 26.27 -7.01
CA GLN A 69 3.08 25.72 -5.73
C GLN A 69 3.77 24.37 -5.45
N SER A 70 3.95 24.11 -4.17
CA SER A 70 4.53 22.86 -3.63
C SER A 70 3.79 22.44 -2.35
N PRO A 71 3.94 21.22 -1.87
CA PRO A 71 3.48 20.82 -0.55
C PRO A 71 4.01 21.77 0.52
N ARG A 72 3.24 21.94 1.60
CA ARG A 72 3.68 22.74 2.74
C ARG A 72 4.66 21.92 3.58
N ALA A 73 5.90 22.42 3.68
CA ALA A 73 6.90 21.81 4.55
C ALA A 73 6.52 21.92 6.02
N ALA A 74 6.95 20.93 6.82
CA ALA A 74 6.89 21.03 8.28
C ALA A 74 7.84 22.12 8.80
N GLN A 75 7.60 22.59 10.03
CA GLN A 75 8.44 23.64 10.62
C GLN A 75 9.92 23.21 10.70
N GLY A 76 10.78 24.03 10.15
CA GLY A 76 12.22 23.80 10.10
C GLY A 76 12.69 23.04 8.84
N LEU A 77 11.77 22.65 7.97
CA LEU A 77 12.09 22.02 6.67
C LEU A 77 11.70 22.94 5.51
N SER A 78 12.29 22.70 4.35
CA SER A 78 11.91 23.29 3.07
C SER A 78 11.53 22.20 2.08
N VAL A 79 10.72 22.55 1.07
CA VAL A 79 10.33 21.65 -0.01
C VAL A 79 10.72 22.28 -1.34
N GLN A 80 11.45 21.50 -2.15
CA GLN A 80 11.81 21.86 -3.50
C GLN A 80 11.36 20.76 -4.47
N ARG A 81 10.95 21.15 -5.68
CA ARG A 81 10.64 20.20 -6.75
C ARG A 81 11.93 19.66 -7.33
N PHE A 82 12.17 18.36 -7.16
CA PHE A 82 13.33 17.67 -7.71
C PHE A 82 13.17 17.31 -9.18
N ALA A 83 11.98 16.80 -9.57
CA ALA A 83 11.64 16.48 -10.95
C ALA A 83 10.11 16.57 -11.17
N ASP A 84 9.69 16.65 -12.43
CA ASP A 84 8.30 16.61 -12.87
C ASP A 84 8.13 15.76 -14.14
N GLY A 85 6.89 15.68 -14.66
CA GLY A 85 6.58 14.95 -15.88
C GLY A 85 6.83 13.45 -15.76
N LEU A 86 6.70 12.87 -14.57
CA LEU A 86 6.70 11.44 -14.33
C LEU A 86 5.27 10.87 -14.50
N ASP A 87 5.18 9.63 -14.98
CA ASP A 87 3.92 8.94 -15.23
C ASP A 87 3.62 7.96 -14.11
N HIS A 88 2.78 8.35 -13.16
CA HIS A 88 2.41 7.56 -11.98
C HIS A 88 3.63 7.05 -11.19
N PRO A 89 4.47 7.94 -10.66
CA PRO A 89 5.61 7.55 -9.82
C PRO A 89 5.13 6.84 -8.55
N ARG A 90 5.79 5.72 -8.20
CA ARG A 90 5.38 4.85 -7.08
C ARG A 90 6.37 4.85 -5.94
N THR A 91 7.57 4.40 -6.21
CA THR A 91 8.64 4.33 -5.22
C THR A 91 9.94 4.81 -5.84
N MET A 92 10.85 5.21 -4.98
CA MET A 92 12.17 5.70 -5.37
C MET A 92 13.26 4.86 -4.72
N PHE A 93 14.40 4.79 -5.38
CA PHE A 93 15.62 4.18 -4.87
C PHE A 93 16.81 5.06 -5.22
N VAL A 94 17.58 5.49 -4.22
CA VAL A 94 18.77 6.30 -4.43
C VAL A 94 19.98 5.39 -4.63
N LEU A 95 20.65 5.53 -5.75
CA LEU A 95 21.87 4.81 -6.09
C LEU A 95 23.07 5.39 -5.34
N PRO A 96 24.17 4.62 -5.15
CA PRO A 96 25.36 5.09 -4.43
C PRO A 96 26.02 6.35 -5.01
N ASN A 97 25.82 6.64 -6.29
CA ASN A 97 26.31 7.83 -6.98
C ASN A 97 25.35 9.04 -6.90
N GLY A 98 24.25 8.93 -6.14
CA GLY A 98 23.25 9.99 -5.97
C GLY A 98 22.12 9.99 -7.01
N ASP A 99 22.20 9.21 -8.08
CA ASP A 99 21.09 9.07 -9.02
C ASP A 99 19.84 8.50 -8.33
N VAL A 100 18.68 8.99 -8.71
CA VAL A 100 17.39 8.53 -8.17
C VAL A 100 16.65 7.70 -9.22
N LEU A 101 16.42 6.44 -8.92
CA LEU A 101 15.54 5.58 -9.71
C LEU A 101 14.10 5.74 -9.25
N VAL A 102 13.17 5.88 -10.19
CA VAL A 102 11.73 6.02 -9.93
C VAL A 102 10.96 4.94 -10.68
N ALA A 103 10.21 4.11 -9.97
CA ALA A 103 9.28 3.18 -10.58
C ALA A 103 8.03 3.92 -11.05
N GLU A 104 7.76 3.87 -12.35
CA GLU A 104 6.56 4.45 -12.96
C GLU A 104 5.65 3.32 -13.43
N ALA A 105 4.54 3.13 -12.71
CA ALA A 105 3.64 2.01 -12.94
C ALA A 105 2.22 2.25 -12.46
N GLN A 106 1.30 1.56 -13.11
CA GLN A 106 -0.10 1.38 -12.70
C GLN A 106 -0.34 -0.08 -12.30
N SER A 107 -1.48 -0.34 -11.66
CA SER A 107 -1.93 -1.72 -11.43
C SER A 107 -2.06 -2.48 -12.75
N PRO A 108 -1.78 -3.78 -12.77
CA PRO A 108 -2.12 -4.60 -13.92
C PRO A 108 -3.60 -4.46 -14.29
N PRO A 109 -3.97 -4.65 -15.57
CA PRO A 109 -5.36 -4.63 -15.99
C PRO A 109 -6.21 -5.59 -15.14
N ARG A 110 -7.37 -5.12 -14.69
CA ARG A 110 -8.34 -5.92 -13.92
C ARG A 110 -9.58 -6.17 -14.76
N ASP A 111 -10.22 -7.31 -14.49
CA ASP A 111 -11.55 -7.54 -15.05
C ASP A 111 -12.52 -6.50 -14.49
N SER A 112 -13.03 -5.64 -15.36
CA SER A 112 -14.02 -4.62 -15.06
C SER A 112 -15.41 -4.99 -15.59
N SER A 113 -15.63 -6.27 -15.90
CA SER A 113 -16.95 -6.78 -16.31
C SER A 113 -17.97 -6.68 -15.16
N GLY A 114 -19.24 -6.50 -15.53
CA GLY A 114 -20.32 -6.33 -14.57
C GLY A 114 -20.48 -4.93 -13.99
N ILE A 115 -21.52 -4.71 -13.21
CA ILE A 115 -21.89 -3.40 -12.63
C ILE A 115 -20.84 -2.97 -11.59
N GLU A 116 -20.45 -3.87 -10.69
CA GLU A 116 -19.45 -3.61 -9.65
C GLU A 116 -18.10 -3.20 -10.25
N GLY A 117 -17.64 -3.93 -11.28
CA GLY A 117 -16.39 -3.62 -11.97
C GLY A 117 -16.41 -2.24 -12.65
N LYS A 118 -17.54 -1.86 -13.27
CA LYS A 118 -17.72 -0.54 -13.89
C LYS A 118 -17.73 0.59 -12.84
N VAL A 119 -18.42 0.41 -11.73
CA VAL A 119 -18.45 1.39 -10.63
C VAL A 119 -17.05 1.56 -10.05
N MET A 120 -16.37 0.46 -9.74
CA MET A 120 -14.99 0.50 -9.21
C MET A 120 -14.02 1.15 -10.20
N SER A 121 -14.10 0.83 -11.49
CA SER A 121 -13.28 1.45 -12.54
C SER A 121 -13.48 2.96 -12.59
N ARG A 122 -14.74 3.44 -12.47
CA ARG A 122 -15.03 4.87 -12.43
C ARG A 122 -14.47 5.58 -11.19
N LEU A 123 -14.57 4.92 -10.02
CA LEU A 123 -13.99 5.45 -8.77
C LEU A 123 -12.46 5.51 -8.85
N MET A 124 -11.83 4.45 -9.36
CA MET A 124 -10.38 4.42 -9.57
C MET A 124 -9.91 5.49 -10.56
N SER A 125 -10.64 5.70 -11.65
CA SER A 125 -10.35 6.78 -12.62
C SER A 125 -10.44 8.16 -11.97
N LYS A 126 -11.45 8.42 -11.12
CA LYS A 126 -11.55 9.67 -10.35
C LYS A 126 -10.35 9.90 -9.43
N ALA A 127 -9.83 8.83 -8.83
CA ALA A 127 -8.61 8.84 -8.03
C ALA A 127 -7.31 8.90 -8.85
N GLY A 128 -7.38 9.11 -10.16
CA GLY A 128 -6.23 9.12 -11.05
C GLY A 128 -5.57 7.74 -11.24
N ALA A 129 -6.24 6.65 -10.89
CA ALA A 129 -5.75 5.28 -11.04
C ALA A 129 -6.43 4.56 -12.22
N GLY A 130 -5.78 3.51 -12.75
CA GLY A 130 -6.37 2.64 -13.80
C GLY A 130 -6.13 3.09 -15.24
N GLY A 131 -5.11 3.88 -15.50
CA GLY A 131 -4.62 4.20 -16.86
C GLY A 131 -3.68 3.13 -17.42
N VAL A 132 -3.10 3.42 -18.58
CA VAL A 132 -2.01 2.60 -19.16
C VAL A 132 -0.78 2.73 -18.28
N SER A 133 -0.17 1.62 -17.89
CA SER A 133 1.04 1.62 -17.09
C SER A 133 2.26 1.95 -17.94
N ALA A 134 3.12 2.87 -17.48
CA ALA A 134 4.40 3.18 -18.12
C ALA A 134 5.35 1.98 -18.08
N ASN A 135 5.22 1.11 -17.07
CA ASN A 135 5.99 -0.13 -16.94
C ASN A 135 7.51 0.07 -17.11
N ARG A 136 8.05 1.10 -16.45
CA ARG A 136 9.46 1.48 -16.54
C ARG A 136 10.04 1.90 -15.20
N ILE A 137 11.35 1.91 -15.12
CA ILE A 137 12.12 2.64 -14.13
C ILE A 137 12.75 3.84 -14.84
N SER A 138 12.50 5.04 -14.33
CA SER A 138 13.16 6.26 -14.77
C SER A 138 14.34 6.58 -13.86
N LEU A 139 15.43 7.08 -14.46
CA LEU A 139 16.60 7.60 -13.76
C LEU A 139 16.54 9.12 -13.79
N LEU A 140 16.73 9.71 -12.63
CA LEU A 140 16.84 11.15 -12.41
C LEU A 140 18.25 11.44 -11.86
N ARG A 141 18.96 12.41 -12.44
CA ARG A 141 20.26 12.86 -11.97
C ARG A 141 20.27 14.36 -11.81
N ASP A 142 20.63 14.79 -10.63
CA ASP A 142 21.05 16.16 -10.33
C ASP A 142 22.55 16.25 -10.64
N ALA A 143 22.89 16.92 -11.74
CA ALA A 143 24.25 16.92 -12.26
C ALA A 143 25.11 18.02 -11.65
N ASP A 144 24.51 19.11 -11.14
CA ASP A 144 25.21 20.27 -10.59
C ASP A 144 24.99 20.45 -9.08
N GLY A 145 24.15 19.63 -8.45
CA GLY A 145 23.92 19.61 -7.01
C GLY A 145 22.96 20.70 -6.52
N ASP A 146 22.14 21.27 -7.40
CA ASP A 146 21.19 22.34 -7.03
C ASP A 146 19.86 21.81 -6.45
N GLY A 147 19.69 20.48 -6.38
CA GLY A 147 18.49 19.81 -5.88
C GLY A 147 17.40 19.67 -6.93
N LYS A 148 17.74 19.75 -8.22
CA LYS A 148 16.87 19.47 -9.37
C LYS A 148 17.53 18.48 -10.31
N ALA A 149 16.73 17.67 -10.98
CA ALA A 149 17.24 16.70 -11.92
C ALA A 149 17.27 17.26 -13.35
N GLU A 150 18.48 17.51 -13.91
CA GLU A 150 18.68 17.91 -15.30
C GLU A 150 18.55 16.70 -16.23
N VAL A 151 18.93 15.51 -15.76
CA VAL A 151 18.85 14.29 -16.54
C VAL A 151 17.63 13.48 -16.10
N LYS A 152 16.73 13.20 -17.05
CA LYS A 152 15.62 12.30 -16.89
C LYS A 152 15.56 11.32 -18.06
N THR A 153 15.79 10.05 -17.80
CA THR A 153 15.82 9.01 -18.83
C THR A 153 14.99 7.79 -18.44
N ALA A 154 14.42 7.07 -19.41
CA ALA A 154 13.84 5.76 -19.21
C ALA A 154 14.98 4.74 -19.04
N TYR A 155 15.35 4.46 -17.80
CA TYR A 155 16.49 3.61 -17.45
C TYR A 155 16.24 2.13 -17.77
N ILE A 156 15.08 1.59 -17.36
CA ILE A 156 14.63 0.23 -17.70
C ILE A 156 13.20 0.31 -18.21
N THR A 157 12.90 -0.36 -19.31
CA THR A 157 11.57 -0.42 -19.93
C THR A 157 11.09 -1.86 -20.11
N GLY A 158 9.80 -2.03 -20.44
CA GLY A 158 9.23 -3.36 -20.70
C GLY A 158 9.05 -4.23 -19.46
N LEU A 159 8.90 -3.60 -18.30
CA LEU A 159 8.62 -4.24 -17.03
C LEU A 159 7.11 -4.60 -16.88
N SER A 160 6.74 -5.30 -15.81
CA SER A 160 5.36 -5.67 -15.49
C SER A 160 4.95 -5.03 -14.16
N SER A 161 4.37 -3.84 -14.20
CA SER A 161 4.00 -3.06 -13.00
C SER A 161 5.11 -3.10 -11.92
N PRO A 162 6.30 -2.54 -12.21
CA PRO A 162 7.43 -2.55 -11.28
C PRO A 162 7.12 -1.71 -10.04
N TYR A 163 7.72 -2.10 -8.89
CA TYR A 163 7.59 -1.34 -7.66
C TYR A 163 8.90 -1.28 -6.89
N GLY A 164 9.26 -2.30 -6.13
CA GLY A 164 10.43 -2.31 -5.28
C GLY A 164 11.75 -2.44 -6.04
N MET A 165 12.78 -1.79 -5.54
CA MET A 165 14.13 -1.83 -6.08
C MET A 165 15.15 -2.01 -4.96
N ALA A 166 16.22 -2.74 -5.20
CA ALA A 166 17.34 -2.91 -4.28
C ALA A 166 18.64 -3.18 -5.06
N LEU A 167 19.75 -2.64 -4.59
CA LEU A 167 21.08 -2.90 -5.15
C LEU A 167 21.90 -3.76 -4.18
N VAL A 168 22.45 -4.87 -4.68
CA VAL A 168 23.37 -5.74 -3.94
C VAL A 168 24.60 -5.98 -4.79
N GLY A 169 25.74 -5.45 -4.38
CA GLY A 169 26.94 -5.42 -5.20
C GLY A 169 26.66 -4.76 -6.55
N ASP A 170 26.98 -5.44 -7.64
CA ASP A 170 26.76 -4.99 -9.01
C ASP A 170 25.45 -5.54 -9.61
N THR A 171 24.46 -5.82 -8.78
CA THR A 171 23.17 -6.34 -9.24
C THR A 171 22.02 -5.49 -8.73
N LEU A 172 21.29 -4.85 -9.66
CA LEU A 172 20.03 -4.17 -9.36
C LEU A 172 18.87 -5.15 -9.46
N TYR A 173 18.18 -5.35 -8.35
CA TYR A 173 16.97 -6.14 -8.27
C TYR A 173 15.74 -5.24 -8.43
N VAL A 174 14.79 -5.70 -9.25
CA VAL A 174 13.51 -5.02 -9.48
C VAL A 174 12.37 -6.02 -9.24
N ALA A 175 11.49 -5.69 -8.33
CA ALA A 175 10.29 -6.46 -8.08
C ALA A 175 9.15 -5.96 -8.99
N ASN A 176 8.86 -6.73 -10.04
CA ASN A 176 7.63 -6.64 -10.81
C ASN A 176 6.46 -7.20 -9.98
N THR A 177 5.22 -6.98 -10.43
CA THR A 177 4.05 -7.56 -9.77
C THR A 177 4.08 -9.09 -9.70
N ASP A 178 4.73 -9.75 -10.66
CA ASP A 178 4.71 -11.21 -10.92
C ASP A 178 6.06 -11.90 -10.80
N ALA A 179 7.16 -11.16 -10.74
CA ALA A 179 8.50 -11.73 -10.69
C ALA A 179 9.53 -10.79 -10.06
N LEU A 180 10.53 -11.34 -9.40
CA LEU A 180 11.76 -10.64 -9.05
C LEU A 180 12.78 -10.81 -10.19
N LEU A 181 13.25 -9.68 -10.72
CA LEU A 181 14.24 -9.61 -11.79
C LEU A 181 15.58 -9.09 -11.25
N ALA A 182 16.69 -9.60 -11.79
CA ALA A 182 18.04 -9.14 -11.52
C ALA A 182 18.64 -8.57 -12.80
N PHE A 183 19.24 -7.38 -12.71
CA PHE A 183 19.92 -6.69 -13.81
C PHE A 183 21.38 -6.45 -13.44
N PRO A 184 22.34 -6.65 -14.33
CA PRO A 184 23.71 -6.22 -14.08
C PRO A 184 23.74 -4.67 -14.02
N TYR A 185 24.23 -4.13 -12.89
CA TYR A 185 24.31 -2.69 -12.67
C TYR A 185 25.70 -2.17 -12.98
N VAL A 186 25.78 -1.11 -13.76
CA VAL A 186 27.01 -0.36 -14.01
C VAL A 186 26.81 1.09 -13.54
N ALA A 187 27.67 1.53 -12.63
CA ALA A 187 27.57 2.89 -12.07
C ALA A 187 27.72 3.97 -13.16
N GLY A 188 26.84 4.96 -13.12
CA GLY A 188 26.84 6.10 -14.03
C GLY A 188 26.13 5.89 -15.36
N GLU A 189 25.72 4.67 -15.72
CA GLU A 189 24.88 4.44 -16.89
C GLU A 189 23.52 5.12 -16.73
N THR A 190 23.06 5.80 -17.77
CA THR A 190 21.73 6.44 -17.81
C THR A 190 20.65 5.59 -18.49
N LYS A 191 21.05 4.41 -18.99
CA LYS A 191 20.17 3.42 -19.60
C LYS A 191 20.74 2.03 -19.32
N MET A 192 19.89 1.13 -18.82
CA MET A 192 20.28 -0.24 -18.55
C MET A 192 20.71 -0.96 -19.84
N SER A 193 21.96 -1.38 -19.88
CA SER A 193 22.55 -2.12 -21.04
C SER A 193 22.35 -3.62 -20.91
N GLY A 194 22.24 -4.14 -19.68
CA GLY A 194 22.14 -5.54 -19.37
C GLY A 194 20.74 -6.13 -19.54
N LYS A 195 20.67 -7.43 -19.88
CA LYS A 195 19.40 -8.16 -19.94
C LYS A 195 19.01 -8.67 -18.55
N PRO A 196 17.70 -8.68 -18.21
CA PRO A 196 17.24 -9.21 -16.94
C PRO A 196 17.38 -10.74 -16.86
N THR A 197 17.67 -11.20 -15.66
CA THR A 197 17.52 -12.61 -15.29
C THR A 197 16.39 -12.74 -14.27
N LYS A 198 15.46 -13.67 -14.47
CA LYS A 198 14.41 -13.95 -13.49
C LYS A 198 15.00 -14.73 -12.30
N VAL A 199 14.84 -14.18 -11.10
CA VAL A 199 15.26 -14.83 -9.85
C VAL A 199 14.19 -15.80 -9.39
N VAL A 200 12.97 -15.30 -9.09
CA VAL A 200 11.81 -16.08 -8.65
C VAL A 200 10.50 -15.50 -9.20
N ASP A 201 9.47 -16.34 -9.28
CA ASP A 201 8.11 -15.88 -9.53
C ASP A 201 7.51 -15.32 -8.23
N LEU A 202 6.71 -14.25 -8.32
CA LEU A 202 6.00 -13.64 -7.19
C LEU A 202 4.48 -13.86 -7.33
N PRO A 203 3.75 -13.90 -6.20
CA PRO A 203 2.31 -14.08 -6.24
C PRO A 203 1.61 -12.94 -6.99
N ALA A 204 1.02 -13.23 -8.15
CA ALA A 204 0.29 -12.27 -8.98
C ALA A 204 -1.05 -12.81 -9.50
N LYS A 205 -1.33 -14.10 -9.30
CA LYS A 205 -2.59 -14.73 -9.73
C LYS A 205 -3.77 -14.19 -8.91
N GLY A 206 -4.96 -14.23 -9.49
CA GLY A 206 -6.18 -13.80 -8.84
C GLY A 206 -6.56 -12.38 -9.16
N THR A 207 -7.20 -11.69 -8.22
CA THR A 207 -7.58 -10.28 -8.35
C THR A 207 -6.36 -9.36 -8.29
N ASN A 208 -5.31 -9.85 -7.61
CA ASN A 208 -4.06 -9.12 -7.36
C ASN A 208 -4.34 -7.68 -6.86
N ARG A 209 -5.26 -7.56 -5.90
CA ARG A 209 -5.72 -6.26 -5.38
C ARG A 209 -4.54 -5.41 -4.90
N HIS A 210 -3.65 -6.01 -4.12
CA HIS A 210 -2.40 -5.38 -3.69
C HIS A 210 -1.26 -5.88 -4.58
N TRP A 211 -1.13 -5.26 -5.73
CA TRP A 211 -0.20 -5.67 -6.80
C TRP A 211 1.25 -5.27 -6.55
N THR A 212 1.48 -4.28 -5.70
CA THR A 212 2.82 -3.78 -5.37
C THR A 212 3.66 -4.84 -4.66
N LYS A 213 4.96 -4.82 -4.91
CA LYS A 213 5.95 -5.69 -4.29
C LYS A 213 7.08 -4.82 -3.78
N SER A 214 6.99 -4.40 -2.51
CA SER A 214 8.06 -3.65 -1.86
C SER A 214 9.30 -4.53 -1.75
N LEU A 215 10.48 -3.94 -1.85
CA LEU A 215 11.75 -4.68 -1.85
C LEU A 215 12.80 -3.94 -1.02
N VAL A 216 13.50 -4.67 -0.20
CA VAL A 216 14.69 -4.18 0.50
C VAL A 216 15.74 -5.28 0.56
N ALA A 217 17.02 -4.90 0.47
CA ALA A 217 18.15 -5.80 0.68
C ALA A 217 18.61 -5.74 2.14
N ALA A 218 18.89 -6.91 2.72
CA ALA A 218 19.58 -7.04 3.99
C ALA A 218 21.10 -6.88 3.81
N PRO A 219 21.85 -6.58 4.89
CA PRO A 219 23.31 -6.48 4.84
C PRO A 219 24.03 -7.74 4.32
N ASN A 220 23.43 -8.91 4.49
CA ASN A 220 23.94 -10.20 3.99
C ASN A 220 23.61 -10.48 2.53
N GLY A 221 22.96 -9.54 1.82
CA GLY A 221 22.57 -9.70 0.43
C GLY A 221 21.26 -10.43 0.18
N TRP A 222 20.56 -10.91 1.23
CA TRP A 222 19.23 -11.46 1.10
C TRP A 222 18.21 -10.36 0.84
N LEU A 223 17.11 -10.72 0.20
CA LEU A 223 16.08 -9.78 -0.18
C LEU A 223 14.78 -10.06 0.56
N TYR A 224 14.12 -9.01 1.01
CA TYR A 224 12.81 -9.09 1.67
C TYR A 224 11.77 -8.38 0.82
N ILE A 225 10.65 -9.06 0.59
CA ILE A 225 9.60 -8.60 -0.34
C ILE A 225 8.26 -8.54 0.41
N GLY A 226 7.68 -7.36 0.48
CA GLY A 226 6.31 -7.18 0.96
C GLY A 226 5.30 -7.60 -0.10
N VAL A 227 4.41 -8.53 0.24
CA VAL A 227 3.36 -9.05 -0.65
C VAL A 227 2.01 -8.92 0.02
N GLY A 228 1.19 -8.01 -0.48
CA GLY A 228 -0.16 -7.80 0.04
C GLY A 228 -1.14 -8.91 -0.33
N ALA A 229 -2.24 -8.99 0.41
CA ALA A 229 -3.34 -9.93 0.20
C ALA A 229 -3.97 -9.81 -1.20
N ASP A 230 -4.58 -10.87 -1.71
CA ASP A 230 -5.40 -10.83 -2.94
C ASP A 230 -6.76 -10.18 -2.70
N SER A 231 -7.24 -10.19 -1.46
CA SER A 231 -8.58 -9.77 -1.06
C SER A 231 -8.55 -8.84 0.17
N ASN A 232 -9.72 -8.40 0.64
CA ASN A 232 -9.81 -7.56 1.84
C ASN A 232 -9.59 -8.36 3.13
N ILE A 233 -10.28 -9.48 3.25
CA ILE A 233 -10.34 -10.31 4.47
C ILE A 233 -10.25 -11.81 4.18
N GLY A 234 -9.72 -12.22 3.03
CA GLY A 234 -9.66 -13.63 2.62
C GLY A 234 -10.96 -14.17 2.00
N GLU A 235 -11.89 -13.30 1.64
CA GLU A 235 -13.23 -13.65 1.11
C GLU A 235 -13.20 -14.40 -0.23
N LYS A 236 -12.04 -14.46 -0.87
CA LYS A 236 -11.84 -15.26 -2.10
C LYS A 236 -11.27 -16.67 -1.82
N GLY A 237 -11.12 -17.01 -0.54
CA GLY A 237 -10.56 -18.28 -0.06
C GLY A 237 -9.05 -18.22 0.20
N MET A 238 -8.63 -18.85 1.29
CA MET A 238 -7.22 -18.79 1.74
C MET A 238 -6.22 -19.43 0.77
N ASN A 239 -6.66 -20.32 -0.12
CA ASN A 239 -5.79 -20.87 -1.16
C ASN A 239 -5.25 -19.79 -2.12
N ARG A 240 -5.99 -18.68 -2.29
CA ARG A 240 -5.57 -17.54 -3.12
C ARG A 240 -4.57 -16.65 -2.41
N GLU A 241 -4.49 -16.76 -1.10
CA GLU A 241 -3.59 -15.98 -0.25
C GLU A 241 -2.26 -16.69 0.01
N PHE A 242 -1.97 -17.78 -0.69
CA PHE A 242 -0.69 -18.48 -0.57
C PHE A 242 0.48 -17.54 -0.87
N ARG A 243 1.40 -17.38 0.09
CA ARG A 243 2.53 -16.44 0.08
C ARG A 243 2.11 -14.97 -0.13
N ARG A 244 0.90 -14.61 0.31
CA ARG A 244 0.38 -13.24 0.35
C ARG A 244 0.14 -12.82 1.79
N ALA A 245 -0.23 -11.54 1.98
CA ALA A 245 -0.35 -10.94 3.32
C ALA A 245 0.88 -11.25 4.19
N SER A 246 2.07 -11.05 3.62
CA SER A 246 3.32 -11.54 4.21
C SER A 246 4.53 -10.73 3.74
N VAL A 247 5.61 -10.87 4.50
CA VAL A 247 6.96 -10.56 4.03
C VAL A 247 7.61 -11.88 3.61
N LEU A 248 8.12 -11.93 2.38
CA LEU A 248 8.88 -13.06 1.83
C LEU A 248 10.38 -12.78 1.96
N GLU A 249 11.15 -13.79 2.34
CA GLU A 249 12.61 -13.80 2.25
C GLU A 249 13.04 -14.51 0.96
N VAL A 250 13.93 -13.90 0.21
CA VAL A 250 14.51 -14.47 -1.02
C VAL A 250 16.02 -14.47 -0.91
N ARG A 251 16.64 -15.61 -1.24
CA ARG A 251 18.08 -15.78 -1.35
C ARG A 251 18.42 -15.89 -2.83
N PRO A 252 18.93 -14.81 -3.46
CA PRO A 252 19.09 -14.74 -4.91
C PRO A 252 20.04 -15.80 -5.47
N GLU A 253 21.09 -16.15 -4.72
CA GLU A 253 22.18 -17.07 -5.13
C GLU A 253 21.68 -18.48 -5.45
N ASN A 254 20.65 -18.94 -4.76
CA ASN A 254 20.07 -20.28 -4.95
C ASN A 254 18.59 -20.25 -5.31
N LYS A 255 18.03 -19.05 -5.53
CA LYS A 255 16.61 -18.82 -5.86
C LYS A 255 15.64 -19.36 -4.79
N TYR A 256 16.10 -19.50 -3.55
CA TYR A 256 15.26 -19.92 -2.45
C TYR A 256 14.31 -18.81 -2.03
N MET A 257 13.04 -19.15 -1.77
CA MET A 257 12.04 -18.22 -1.29
C MET A 257 11.15 -18.87 -0.24
N ARG A 258 10.98 -18.20 0.89
CA ARG A 258 10.07 -18.61 1.98
C ARG A 258 9.25 -17.44 2.50
N THR A 259 8.18 -17.74 3.23
CA THR A 259 7.49 -16.75 4.06
C THR A 259 8.35 -16.46 5.29
N PHE A 260 8.69 -15.19 5.50
CA PHE A 260 9.47 -14.73 6.65
C PHE A 260 8.54 -14.34 7.81
N ALA A 261 7.47 -13.58 7.52
CA ALA A 261 6.43 -13.23 8.46
C ALA A 261 5.07 -13.20 7.75
N ALA A 262 3.97 -13.45 8.47
CA ALA A 262 2.65 -13.66 7.91
C ALA A 262 1.56 -12.87 8.64
N GLY A 263 0.34 -12.87 8.08
CA GLY A 263 -0.80 -12.16 8.68
C GLY A 263 -0.67 -10.65 8.60
N ILE A 264 0.13 -10.14 7.68
CA ILE A 264 0.40 -8.71 7.42
C ILE A 264 -0.38 -8.34 6.16
N ARG A 265 -1.56 -7.74 6.31
CA ARG A 265 -2.51 -7.58 5.18
C ARG A 265 -1.87 -7.00 3.92
N ASN A 266 -1.22 -5.86 4.00
CA ASN A 266 -0.56 -5.23 2.86
C ASN A 266 0.69 -4.45 3.31
N PRO A 267 1.85 -5.13 3.47
CA PRO A 267 3.12 -4.48 3.78
C PRO A 267 3.65 -3.76 2.55
N VAL A 268 3.72 -2.43 2.56
CA VAL A 268 4.09 -1.66 1.36
C VAL A 268 5.46 -1.02 1.49
N GLY A 269 5.77 -0.33 2.56
CA GLY A 269 7.11 0.22 2.82
C GLY A 269 7.94 -0.75 3.65
N LEU A 270 9.17 -1.02 3.22
CA LEU A 270 10.14 -1.84 3.94
C LEU A 270 11.43 -1.05 4.11
N ALA A 271 12.00 -1.04 5.31
CA ALA A 271 13.30 -0.45 5.58
C ALA A 271 14.00 -1.15 6.75
N TYR A 272 15.31 -1.26 6.69
CA TYR A 272 16.12 -1.64 7.85
C TYR A 272 16.33 -0.44 8.76
N TYR A 273 16.21 -0.65 10.07
CA TYR A 273 16.63 0.36 11.03
C TYR A 273 18.14 0.57 10.94
N PRO A 274 18.63 1.79 10.74
CA PRO A 274 20.04 2.04 10.49
C PRO A 274 20.95 1.48 11.57
N GLY A 275 22.01 0.78 11.15
CA GLY A 275 22.98 0.15 12.06
C GLY A 275 22.47 -1.11 12.77
N SER A 276 21.36 -1.71 12.33
CA SER A 276 20.81 -2.93 12.89
C SER A 276 20.33 -3.91 11.81
N ASP A 277 19.99 -5.12 12.24
CA ASP A 277 19.35 -6.15 11.43
C ASP A 277 17.81 -6.16 11.57
N ARG A 278 17.23 -5.12 12.19
CA ARG A 278 15.78 -5.01 12.40
C ARG A 278 15.10 -4.47 11.15
N LEU A 279 14.28 -5.33 10.53
CA LEU A 279 13.43 -4.98 9.41
C LEU A 279 12.14 -4.33 9.94
N TRP A 280 11.73 -3.22 9.31
CA TRP A 280 10.50 -2.51 9.61
C TRP A 280 9.61 -2.42 8.37
N THR A 281 8.30 -2.34 8.60
CA THR A 281 7.31 -2.16 7.53
C THR A 281 6.18 -1.24 7.95
N VAL A 282 5.59 -0.56 6.98
CA VAL A 282 4.28 0.09 7.12
C VAL A 282 3.23 -0.75 6.42
N VAL A 283 2.05 -0.81 7.00
CA VAL A 283 1.01 -1.76 6.61
C VAL A 283 -0.34 -1.08 6.46
N ASN A 284 -0.99 -1.36 5.33
CA ASN A 284 -2.38 -0.97 5.10
C ASN A 284 -3.30 -2.08 5.61
N GLU A 285 -4.14 -1.75 6.56
CA GLU A 285 -5.10 -2.67 7.16
C GLU A 285 -6.40 -2.80 6.34
N ARG A 286 -7.33 -3.58 6.86
CA ARG A 286 -8.59 -3.94 6.19
C ARG A 286 -9.61 -2.82 6.19
N ASP A 287 -10.44 -2.83 5.16
CA ASP A 287 -11.54 -1.89 4.98
C ASP A 287 -12.87 -2.43 5.50
N MET A 288 -13.89 -1.57 5.57
CA MET A 288 -15.29 -1.90 5.85
C MET A 288 -15.58 -2.37 7.30
N LEU A 289 -14.83 -1.87 8.27
CA LEU A 289 -15.13 -1.96 9.72
C LEU A 289 -15.51 -0.59 10.30
N GLY A 290 -15.88 0.36 9.46
CA GLY A 290 -16.19 1.75 9.78
C GLY A 290 -15.00 2.68 9.60
N SER A 291 -15.27 3.99 9.63
CA SER A 291 -14.27 5.04 9.39
C SER A 291 -13.14 5.08 10.42
N ASP A 292 -13.34 4.55 11.63
CA ASP A 292 -12.36 4.58 12.72
C ASP A 292 -11.55 3.29 12.87
N LEU A 293 -11.79 2.25 12.05
CA LEU A 293 -11.11 0.97 12.08
C LEU A 293 -10.71 0.47 10.68
N VAL A 294 -9.60 -0.19 10.53
CA VAL A 294 -8.55 -0.56 11.51
C VAL A 294 -7.41 0.43 11.34
N PRO A 295 -6.71 0.85 12.41
CA PRO A 295 -5.52 1.67 12.24
C PRO A 295 -4.50 0.98 11.35
N ASP A 296 -4.06 1.65 10.29
CA ASP A 296 -2.85 1.31 9.58
C ASP A 296 -1.66 1.43 10.55
N TYR A 297 -0.56 0.73 10.31
CA TYR A 297 0.48 0.68 11.31
C TYR A 297 1.91 0.62 10.76
N LEU A 298 2.85 0.97 11.63
CA LEU A 298 4.29 0.77 11.53
C LEU A 298 4.70 -0.29 12.54
N THR A 299 5.52 -1.26 12.13
CA THR A 299 6.03 -2.30 13.03
C THR A 299 7.37 -2.86 12.57
N ASP A 300 8.16 -3.40 13.50
CA ASP A 300 9.28 -4.26 13.16
C ASP A 300 8.78 -5.65 12.80
N VAL A 301 9.57 -6.37 12.02
CA VAL A 301 9.22 -7.72 11.54
C VAL A 301 10.39 -8.66 11.78
N THR A 302 10.12 -9.77 12.45
CA THR A 302 11.08 -10.84 12.69
C THR A 302 10.59 -12.16 12.11
N GLU A 303 11.50 -13.13 11.98
CA GLU A 303 11.17 -14.46 11.46
C GLU A 303 10.10 -15.14 12.30
N GLY A 304 9.05 -15.62 11.62
CA GLY A 304 7.94 -16.34 12.27
C GLY A 304 6.86 -15.44 12.86
N ASP A 305 6.99 -14.11 12.81
CA ASP A 305 5.95 -13.20 13.29
C ASP A 305 4.61 -13.40 12.55
N PHE A 306 3.52 -13.31 13.31
CA PHE A 306 2.16 -13.38 12.80
C PHE A 306 1.32 -12.20 13.32
N TYR A 307 0.80 -11.37 12.41
CA TYR A 307 0.04 -10.15 12.74
C TYR A 307 -1.48 -10.32 12.68
N GLY A 308 -1.97 -11.53 12.42
CA GLY A 308 -3.37 -11.91 12.61
C GLY A 308 -4.25 -11.93 11.38
N TRP A 309 -3.93 -11.18 10.30
CA TRP A 309 -4.78 -11.18 9.11
C TRP A 309 -4.98 -12.61 8.55
N PRO A 310 -6.17 -13.01 8.12
CA PRO A 310 -7.41 -12.22 8.07
C PRO A 310 -8.25 -12.24 9.36
N TRP A 311 -8.00 -13.14 10.30
CA TRP A 311 -8.86 -13.42 11.46
C TRP A 311 -8.79 -12.35 12.54
N TYR A 312 -7.62 -11.78 12.73
CA TYR A 312 -7.32 -10.86 13.83
C TYR A 312 -6.66 -9.59 13.33
N TYR A 313 -6.73 -8.55 14.13
CA TYR A 313 -6.01 -7.30 13.95
C TYR A 313 -5.54 -6.74 15.29
N TRP A 314 -4.59 -5.86 15.27
CA TRP A 314 -4.06 -5.11 16.41
C TRP A 314 -3.82 -5.96 17.68
N GLY A 315 -3.12 -7.09 17.58
CA GLY A 315 -2.76 -7.97 18.72
C GLY A 315 -3.88 -8.87 19.23
N GLY A 316 -4.90 -9.20 18.38
CA GLY A 316 -5.89 -10.23 18.69
C GLY A 316 -7.33 -9.78 18.81
N PHE A 317 -7.68 -8.57 18.34
CA PHE A 317 -9.07 -8.22 18.10
C PHE A 317 -9.62 -9.07 16.95
N VAL A 318 -10.78 -9.70 17.15
CA VAL A 318 -11.39 -10.59 16.16
C VAL A 318 -12.04 -9.78 15.04
N ASP A 319 -11.86 -10.18 13.79
CA ASP A 319 -12.70 -9.72 12.68
C ASP A 319 -13.92 -10.62 12.55
N PRO A 320 -15.13 -10.15 12.89
CA PRO A 320 -16.33 -10.98 12.94
C PRO A 320 -16.85 -11.42 11.56
N ARG A 321 -16.23 -10.94 10.48
CA ARG A 321 -16.63 -11.26 9.10
C ARG A 321 -15.87 -12.47 8.53
N VAL A 322 -14.86 -12.97 9.25
CA VAL A 322 -14.00 -14.06 8.75
C VAL A 322 -14.37 -15.38 9.38
N GLU A 323 -14.84 -16.31 8.56
CA GLU A 323 -15.22 -17.67 8.93
C GLU A 323 -14.36 -18.71 8.18
N PRO A 324 -14.01 -19.85 8.78
CA PRO A 324 -14.13 -20.14 10.21
C PRO A 324 -13.08 -19.36 11.03
N GLU A 325 -13.38 -19.14 12.30
CA GLU A 325 -12.39 -18.59 13.23
C GLU A 325 -11.17 -19.52 13.37
N ALA A 326 -10.01 -18.93 13.64
CA ALA A 326 -8.77 -19.66 13.86
C ALA A 326 -8.27 -19.41 15.30
N GLU A 327 -9.08 -19.78 16.28
CA GLU A 327 -8.83 -19.51 17.71
C GLU A 327 -7.46 -20.00 18.20
N ASP A 328 -6.97 -21.09 17.65
CA ASP A 328 -5.65 -21.66 17.92
C ASP A 328 -4.50 -20.71 17.57
N ARG A 329 -4.72 -19.77 16.65
CA ARG A 329 -3.72 -18.79 16.19
C ARG A 329 -3.71 -17.51 17.00
N ARG A 330 -4.77 -17.20 17.75
CA ARG A 330 -4.94 -15.92 18.46
C ARG A 330 -3.78 -15.62 19.41
N GLN A 331 -3.27 -16.63 20.09
CA GLN A 331 -2.17 -16.51 21.05
C GLN A 331 -0.83 -16.10 20.41
N TYR A 332 -0.69 -16.27 19.10
CA TYR A 332 0.53 -15.94 18.35
C TYR A 332 0.46 -14.57 17.67
N VAL A 333 -0.68 -13.86 17.78
CA VAL A 333 -0.86 -12.57 17.10
C VAL A 333 0.00 -11.51 17.74
N LYS A 334 1.02 -11.06 17.03
CA LYS A 334 1.87 -9.94 17.43
C LYS A 334 1.10 -8.63 17.30
N ARG A 335 1.21 -7.78 18.32
CA ARG A 335 0.67 -6.44 18.26
C ARG A 335 1.64 -5.53 17.52
N PRO A 336 1.16 -4.67 16.59
CA PRO A 336 1.98 -3.65 15.94
C PRO A 336 2.58 -2.65 16.93
N GLU A 337 3.73 -2.06 16.57
CA GLU A 337 4.46 -1.11 17.40
C GLU A 337 3.79 0.28 17.46
N TYR A 338 3.22 0.74 16.34
CA TYR A 338 2.70 2.11 16.25
C TYR A 338 1.56 2.21 15.23
N GLY A 339 0.40 2.72 15.66
CA GLY A 339 -0.74 3.06 14.79
C GLY A 339 -0.48 4.36 14.03
N LEU A 340 -0.89 4.39 12.78
CA LEU A 340 -0.76 5.54 11.87
C LEU A 340 -2.11 6.23 11.61
N GLY A 341 -3.18 5.81 12.31
CA GLY A 341 -4.55 6.21 12.05
C GLY A 341 -5.27 5.27 11.10
N ALA A 342 -6.60 5.27 11.13
CA ALA A 342 -7.41 4.41 10.28
C ALA A 342 -7.44 4.93 8.84
N HIS A 343 -7.25 4.02 7.86
CA HIS A 343 -7.34 4.27 6.42
C HIS A 343 -6.36 5.33 5.87
N THR A 344 -5.24 5.56 6.52
CA THR A 344 -4.25 6.55 6.07
C THR A 344 -3.45 6.09 4.85
N ALA A 345 -3.47 4.80 4.56
CA ALA A 345 -2.83 4.14 3.43
C ALA A 345 -1.33 4.45 3.32
N PRO A 346 -0.48 4.02 4.27
CA PRO A 346 0.96 4.21 4.19
C PRO A 346 1.56 3.41 3.03
N LEU A 347 2.31 4.07 2.13
CA LEU A 347 2.88 3.46 0.93
C LEU A 347 4.42 3.47 0.89
N GLY A 348 5.06 4.10 1.85
CA GLY A 348 6.51 4.13 1.93
C GLY A 348 7.00 4.64 3.26
N MET A 349 8.21 4.26 3.62
CA MET A 349 8.89 4.75 4.81
C MET A 349 10.39 4.87 4.59
N THR A 350 11.00 5.76 5.34
CA THR A 350 12.46 5.84 5.50
C THR A 350 12.80 6.30 6.90
N PHE A 351 13.90 5.78 7.45
CA PHE A 351 14.44 6.28 8.71
C PHE A 351 15.22 7.57 8.46
N THR A 352 15.25 8.45 9.47
CA THR A 352 15.87 9.77 9.35
C THR A 352 17.29 9.82 9.90
N GLN A 353 17.78 8.75 10.53
CA GLN A 353 19.16 8.67 10.97
C GLN A 353 20.12 8.84 9.79
N GLY A 354 21.07 9.76 9.97
CA GLY A 354 22.08 10.07 8.95
C GLY A 354 21.60 11.03 7.85
N LEU A 355 20.35 11.49 7.89
CA LEU A 355 19.83 12.54 7.03
C LEU A 355 20.06 13.91 7.68
N ASP A 356 20.44 14.91 6.89
CA ASP A 356 20.62 16.30 7.36
C ASP A 356 19.27 17.04 7.40
N LEU A 357 18.42 16.65 8.34
CA LEU A 357 17.10 17.26 8.54
C LEU A 357 17.03 18.12 9.82
N GLY A 358 18.18 18.37 10.48
CA GLY A 358 18.26 19.04 11.76
C GLY A 358 17.86 18.14 12.94
N GLU A 359 18.21 18.55 14.16
CA GLU A 359 18.12 17.76 15.39
C GLU A 359 16.70 17.21 15.65
N ARG A 360 15.67 18.03 15.42
CA ARG A 360 14.26 17.64 15.62
C ARG A 360 13.86 16.39 14.82
N TRP A 361 14.45 16.17 13.64
CA TRP A 361 14.05 15.14 12.70
C TRP A 361 15.11 14.03 12.56
N SER A 362 16.22 14.10 13.30
CA SER A 362 17.38 13.22 13.12
C SER A 362 17.19 11.78 13.62
N ASN A 363 16.14 11.49 14.40
CA ASN A 363 15.94 10.18 15.04
C ASN A 363 14.49 9.74 14.98
N GLY A 364 14.03 9.32 13.82
CA GLY A 364 12.66 8.89 13.60
C GLY A 364 12.49 8.19 12.25
N ALA A 365 11.26 8.19 11.77
CA ALA A 365 10.93 7.71 10.44
C ALA A 365 9.97 8.71 9.75
N LEU A 366 10.15 8.91 8.46
CA LEU A 366 9.17 9.56 7.59
C LEU A 366 8.31 8.48 6.95
N VAL A 367 7.00 8.67 7.01
CA VAL A 367 6.01 7.74 6.44
C VAL A 367 5.11 8.48 5.48
N ALA A 368 5.11 8.06 4.22
CA ALA A 368 4.26 8.64 3.19
C ALA A 368 2.84 8.04 3.28
N LEU A 369 1.86 8.86 3.60
CA LEU A 369 0.44 8.49 3.72
C LEU A 369 -0.31 8.91 2.45
N HIS A 370 -0.68 7.93 1.62
CA HIS A 370 -1.40 8.17 0.37
C HIS A 370 -2.78 8.76 0.59
N GLY A 371 -3.46 8.37 1.66
CA GLY A 371 -4.77 8.87 2.03
C GLY A 371 -5.92 7.89 1.79
N SER A 372 -7.01 8.16 2.50
CA SER A 372 -8.17 7.28 2.61
C SER A 372 -9.10 7.36 1.40
N TRP A 373 -9.77 6.24 1.10
CA TRP A 373 -10.92 6.17 0.22
C TRP A 373 -12.18 5.69 0.95
N ASN A 374 -12.00 4.97 2.09
CA ASN A 374 -13.05 4.35 2.91
C ASN A 374 -13.15 5.03 4.30
N ARG A 375 -13.15 6.36 4.32
CA ARG A 375 -13.23 7.16 5.55
C ARG A 375 -13.88 8.53 5.29
N GLU A 376 -14.74 8.98 6.20
CA GLU A 376 -15.31 10.32 6.24
C GLU A 376 -15.09 10.95 7.63
N PRO A 377 -14.45 12.13 7.77
CA PRO A 377 -13.71 12.82 6.71
C PRO A 377 -12.44 12.09 6.29
N ALA A 378 -11.91 12.43 5.13
CA ALA A 378 -10.68 11.85 4.60
C ALA A 378 -9.49 12.06 5.55
N ALA A 379 -8.56 11.09 5.58
CA ALA A 379 -7.32 11.12 6.37
C ALA A 379 -6.10 10.74 5.52
N GLY A 380 -4.89 11.10 5.97
CA GLY A 380 -3.65 10.89 5.23
C GLY A 380 -3.34 12.05 4.30
N TYR A 381 -2.83 11.79 3.09
CA TYR A 381 -2.38 12.79 2.10
C TYR A 381 -1.23 13.66 2.62
N SER A 382 -0.29 13.06 3.33
CA SER A 382 0.82 13.75 4.02
C SER A 382 2.02 12.82 4.23
N VAL A 383 3.08 13.40 4.70
CA VAL A 383 4.26 12.70 5.22
C VAL A 383 4.40 13.05 6.69
#